data_768956322c4eb56bcbd0fe38707e2c3a
#
_entry.id   768956322c4eb56bcbd0fe38707e2c3a
#
_cell.length_a   1.000
_cell.length_b   1.000
_cell.length_c   1.000
_cell.angle_alpha   90.00
_cell.angle_beta   90.00
_cell.angle_gamma   90.00
#
_symmetry.space_group_name_H-M   'P 1'
#
loop_
_entity.id
_entity.type
_entity.pdbx_description
1 polymer ?
#
loop_
_entity_poly.entity_id
_entity_poly.type
_entity_poly.pdbx_seq_one_letter_code
_entity_poly.pdbx_strand_id
1 'polypeptide(L)'
;MKDTKSYLQEGKLGDFIHSLVVCKFNWEFFGYKADLYISNAGGHFEKDLEFTYNDLKPILEKQEWLNSFNIYNGEIIDINLTRFRQSRFLYTTNWIEIYFKEFFDDMMPPTEYSWIELEKDETLSDTLVINRSMKPMSDKTKGVYQDVLNEFEKKVFICFDESQYQTFPLNDQCEMLKVNSLYEFFTKI
;
A
#
# COMPACT_ATOMS: atom_id res chain seq x y z
N MET A 1 -27.42 -6.09 13.27
CA MET A 1 -26.14 -5.39 13.52
C MET A 1 -25.18 -5.91 12.46
N LYS A 2 -24.49 -5.07 11.72
CA LYS A 2 -23.36 -5.55 10.92
C LYS A 2 -22.27 -5.89 11.91
N ASP A 3 -21.84 -7.13 11.92
CA ASP A 3 -20.74 -7.54 12.78
C ASP A 3 -19.45 -6.85 12.29
N THR A 4 -18.71 -6.26 13.21
CA THR A 4 -17.39 -5.68 12.93
C THR A 4 -16.32 -6.57 13.52
N LYS A 5 -15.10 -6.48 12.96
CA LYS A 5 -13.88 -7.05 13.55
C LYS A 5 -12.84 -5.96 13.71
N SER A 6 -12.12 -6.00 14.81
CA SER A 6 -11.04 -5.09 15.12
C SER A 6 -9.70 -5.61 14.59
N TYR A 7 -8.96 -4.76 13.89
CA TYR A 7 -7.68 -5.08 13.27
C TYR A 7 -6.61 -4.11 13.74
N LEU A 8 -5.42 -4.60 14.04
CA LEU A 8 -4.27 -3.77 14.39
C LEU A 8 -3.13 -3.97 13.38
N GLN A 9 -2.54 -2.88 12.91
CA GLN A 9 -1.32 -2.89 12.12
C GLN A 9 -0.27 -1.94 12.69
N GLU A 10 0.96 -2.45 12.86
CA GLU A 10 2.12 -1.75 13.43
C GLU A 10 3.32 -1.76 12.48
N GLY A 11 3.10 -2.03 11.21
CA GLY A 11 4.17 -2.20 10.24
C GLY A 11 4.55 -0.90 9.52
N LYS A 12 5.51 -1.05 8.60
CA LYS A 12 5.83 -0.01 7.63
C LYS A 12 4.62 0.27 6.74
N LEU A 13 4.61 1.45 6.10
CA LEU A 13 3.50 1.87 5.23
C LEU A 13 3.14 0.82 4.16
N GLY A 14 4.15 0.23 3.50
CA GLY A 14 3.91 -0.83 2.50
C GLY A 14 3.23 -2.07 3.11
N ASP A 15 3.67 -2.51 4.29
CA ASP A 15 3.05 -3.63 5.00
C ASP A 15 1.62 -3.28 5.43
N PHE A 16 1.39 -2.03 5.85
CA PHE A 16 0.05 -1.54 6.18
C PHE A 16 -0.87 -1.67 4.97
N ILE A 17 -0.49 -1.11 3.83
CA ILE A 17 -1.30 -1.13 2.60
C ILE A 17 -1.59 -2.58 2.13
N HIS A 18 -0.58 -3.45 2.13
CA HIS A 18 -0.78 -4.86 1.75
C HIS A 18 -1.71 -5.59 2.72
N SER A 19 -1.65 -5.30 4.02
CA SER A 19 -2.48 -5.97 5.03
C SER A 19 -3.98 -5.66 4.91
N LEU A 20 -4.35 -4.57 4.28
CA LEU A 20 -5.75 -4.19 4.07
C LEU A 20 -6.53 -5.22 3.24
N VAL A 21 -5.81 -6.05 2.47
CA VAL A 21 -6.41 -7.19 1.75
C VAL A 21 -7.18 -8.12 2.69
N VAL A 22 -6.71 -8.29 3.93
CA VAL A 22 -7.37 -9.13 4.95
C VAL A 22 -8.70 -8.49 5.37
N CYS A 23 -8.73 -7.18 5.55
CA CYS A 23 -9.95 -6.46 5.93
C CYS A 23 -11.01 -6.56 4.84
N LYS A 24 -10.63 -6.27 3.58
CA LYS A 24 -11.56 -6.36 2.44
C LYS A 24 -12.07 -7.79 2.25
N PHE A 25 -11.20 -8.80 2.29
CA PHE A 25 -11.61 -10.20 2.14
C PHE A 25 -12.58 -10.65 3.24
N ASN A 26 -12.34 -10.26 4.51
CA ASN A 26 -13.27 -10.55 5.61
C ASN A 26 -14.64 -9.90 5.38
N TRP A 27 -14.70 -8.72 4.83
CA TRP A 27 -15.96 -8.06 4.49
C TRP A 27 -16.70 -8.76 3.35
N GLU A 28 -16.02 -9.07 2.25
CA GLU A 28 -16.64 -9.68 1.07
C GLU A 28 -17.16 -11.11 1.32
N PHE A 29 -16.37 -11.92 2.04
CA PHE A 29 -16.68 -13.34 2.21
C PHE A 29 -17.42 -13.66 3.51
N PHE A 30 -17.22 -12.86 4.55
CA PHE A 30 -17.83 -13.13 5.87
C PHE A 30 -18.73 -11.98 6.37
N GLY A 31 -18.81 -10.87 5.66
CA GLY A 31 -19.67 -9.75 5.97
C GLY A 31 -19.18 -8.83 7.11
N TYR A 32 -17.95 -9.02 7.62
CA TYR A 32 -17.41 -8.23 8.73
C TYR A 32 -16.76 -6.93 8.22
N LYS A 33 -17.27 -5.78 8.65
CA LYS A 33 -16.58 -4.51 8.47
C LYS A 33 -15.40 -4.36 9.41
N ALA A 34 -14.39 -3.59 9.00
CA ALA A 34 -13.17 -3.41 9.77
C ALA A 34 -13.23 -2.18 10.67
N ASP A 35 -12.99 -2.39 11.97
CA ASP A 35 -12.52 -1.36 12.89
C ASP A 35 -10.98 -1.43 12.89
N LEU A 36 -10.35 -0.57 12.10
CA LEU A 36 -8.91 -0.62 11.83
C LEU A 36 -8.16 0.32 12.77
N TYR A 37 -7.13 -0.18 13.39
CA TYR A 37 -6.25 0.55 14.30
C TYR A 37 -4.82 0.57 13.78
N ILE A 38 -4.17 1.72 13.91
CA ILE A 38 -2.76 1.91 13.56
C ILE A 38 -1.94 2.23 14.82
N SER A 39 -0.75 1.64 14.94
CA SER A 39 0.20 1.90 16.01
C SER A 39 1.61 1.99 15.44
N ASN A 40 2.48 2.76 16.09
CA ASN A 40 3.91 2.82 15.79
C ASN A 40 4.77 2.27 16.94
N ALA A 41 4.26 1.30 17.70
CA ALA A 41 4.98 0.71 18.82
C ALA A 41 6.36 0.14 18.44
N GLY A 42 6.51 -0.36 17.20
CA GLY A 42 7.77 -0.84 16.64
C GLY A 42 8.67 0.26 16.03
N GLY A 43 8.23 1.52 15.97
CA GLY A 43 8.99 2.61 15.35
C GLY A 43 9.22 2.44 13.86
N HIS A 44 8.30 1.79 13.13
CA HIS A 44 8.47 1.41 11.74
C HIS A 44 7.99 2.42 10.71
N PHE A 45 7.18 3.40 11.10
CA PHE A 45 6.80 4.51 10.23
C PHE A 45 7.92 5.55 10.20
N GLU A 46 8.26 6.04 9.02
CA GLU A 46 9.27 7.08 8.82
C GLU A 46 8.81 8.45 9.33
N LYS A 47 7.51 8.69 9.30
CA LYS A 47 6.85 9.86 9.88
C LYS A 47 6.24 9.49 11.23
N ASP A 48 5.89 10.50 12.02
CA ASP A 48 5.16 10.24 13.24
C ASP A 48 3.79 9.59 12.98
N LEU A 49 3.21 9.01 14.03
CA LEU A 49 1.99 8.24 13.92
C LEU A 49 0.79 9.10 13.50
N GLU A 50 0.70 10.31 14.03
CA GLU A 50 -0.42 11.22 13.73
C GLU A 50 -0.37 11.70 12.29
N PHE A 51 0.82 12.04 11.79
CA PHE A 51 1.01 12.36 10.38
C PHE A 51 0.58 11.19 9.49
N THR A 52 1.07 9.98 9.78
CA THR A 52 0.75 8.78 9.00
C THR A 52 -0.75 8.46 9.03
N TYR A 53 -1.38 8.60 10.19
CA TYR A 53 -2.83 8.44 10.35
C TYR A 53 -3.61 9.43 9.46
N ASN A 54 -3.25 10.70 9.52
CA ASN A 54 -3.94 11.76 8.74
C ASN A 54 -3.74 11.60 7.23
N ASP A 55 -2.59 11.10 6.79
CA ASP A 55 -2.30 10.88 5.37
C ASP A 55 -3.01 9.63 4.81
N LEU A 56 -3.22 8.60 5.63
CA LEU A 56 -3.98 7.39 5.27
C LEU A 56 -5.49 7.57 5.32
N LYS A 57 -5.97 8.42 6.21
CA LYS A 57 -7.40 8.57 6.50
C LYS A 57 -8.26 8.88 5.26
N PRO A 58 -7.88 9.82 4.36
CA PRO A 58 -8.67 10.11 3.17
C PRO A 58 -8.83 8.93 2.20
N ILE A 59 -7.86 8.00 2.20
CA ILE A 59 -7.90 6.79 1.39
C ILE A 59 -8.86 5.77 2.02
N LEU A 60 -8.72 5.57 3.33
CA LEU A 60 -9.42 4.53 4.06
C LEU A 60 -10.91 4.84 4.22
N GLU A 61 -11.28 6.09 4.48
CA GLU A 61 -12.68 6.51 4.64
C GLU A 61 -13.52 6.35 3.35
N LYS A 62 -12.89 6.14 2.20
CA LYS A 62 -13.53 5.81 0.93
C LYS A 62 -13.88 4.32 0.80
N GLN A 63 -13.33 3.46 1.65
CA GLN A 63 -13.47 2.03 1.50
C GLN A 63 -14.79 1.53 2.13
N GLU A 64 -15.62 0.83 1.36
CA GLU A 64 -16.90 0.31 1.82
C GLU A 64 -16.76 -0.74 2.94
N TRP A 65 -15.64 -1.47 2.96
CA TRP A 65 -15.33 -2.47 3.98
C TRP A 65 -14.87 -1.86 5.31
N LEU A 66 -14.53 -0.57 5.36
CA LEU A 66 -14.16 0.11 6.60
C LEU A 66 -15.41 0.50 7.40
N ASN A 67 -15.37 0.30 8.72
CA ASN A 67 -16.30 0.86 9.68
C ASN A 67 -15.68 2.07 10.41
N SER A 68 -14.44 1.92 10.88
CA SER A 68 -13.69 3.00 11.53
C SER A 68 -12.17 2.86 11.33
N PHE A 69 -11.45 4.00 11.36
CA PHE A 69 -9.99 4.04 11.37
C PHE A 69 -9.50 4.93 12.50
N ASN A 70 -8.67 4.39 13.38
CA ASN A 70 -8.25 5.04 14.62
C ASN A 70 -6.78 4.78 14.95
N ILE A 71 -6.20 5.66 15.78
CA ILE A 71 -4.93 5.38 16.45
C ILE A 71 -5.22 4.43 17.62
N TYR A 72 -4.42 3.37 17.73
CA TYR A 72 -4.56 2.35 18.78
C TYR A 72 -4.20 2.94 20.16
N ASN A 73 -5.07 2.73 21.13
CA ASN A 73 -4.93 3.18 22.51
C ASN A 73 -5.29 2.09 23.54
N GLY A 74 -4.99 0.83 23.24
CA GLY A 74 -5.19 -0.29 24.14
C GLY A 74 -6.51 -1.05 23.95
N GLU A 75 -7.19 -0.88 22.83
CA GLU A 75 -8.42 -1.59 22.48
C GLU A 75 -8.19 -3.11 22.38
N ILE A 76 -9.25 -3.88 22.59
CA ILE A 76 -9.22 -5.33 22.33
C ILE A 76 -9.21 -5.54 20.82
N ILE A 77 -8.24 -6.31 20.33
CA ILE A 77 -8.03 -6.57 18.91
C ILE A 77 -8.35 -8.03 18.58
N ASP A 78 -9.21 -8.25 17.61
CA ASP A 78 -9.55 -9.59 17.10
C ASP A 78 -8.42 -10.14 16.22
N ILE A 79 -7.83 -9.30 15.35
CA ILE A 79 -6.83 -9.71 14.38
C ILE A 79 -5.65 -8.74 14.38
N ASN A 80 -4.49 -9.21 14.84
CA ASN A 80 -3.24 -8.46 14.71
C ASN A 80 -2.59 -8.77 13.35
N LEU A 81 -2.71 -7.82 12.42
CA LEU A 81 -2.19 -7.96 11.05
C LEU A 81 -0.65 -7.99 10.99
N THR A 82 0.04 -7.44 11.99
CA THR A 82 1.52 -7.47 12.08
C THR A 82 2.04 -8.91 12.23
N ARG A 83 1.20 -9.85 12.64
CA ARG A 83 1.54 -11.26 12.80
C ARG A 83 2.07 -11.91 11.52
N PHE A 84 1.74 -11.38 10.33
CA PHE A 84 2.31 -11.87 9.06
C PHE A 84 3.84 -11.93 9.06
N ARG A 85 4.52 -11.06 9.83
CA ARG A 85 5.99 -11.04 9.96
C ARG A 85 6.55 -12.28 10.68
N GLN A 86 5.72 -13.04 11.38
CA GLN A 86 6.05 -14.29 12.03
C GLN A 86 5.65 -15.50 11.18
N SER A 87 5.06 -15.26 10.02
CA SER A 87 4.63 -16.33 9.11
C SER A 87 5.83 -17.13 8.61
N ARG A 88 5.71 -18.45 8.60
CA ARG A 88 6.68 -19.37 7.98
C ARG A 88 6.81 -19.17 6.47
N PHE A 89 5.87 -18.48 5.86
CA PHE A 89 5.84 -18.18 4.42
C PHE A 89 6.55 -16.89 4.07
N LEU A 90 7.06 -16.13 5.06
CA LEU A 90 7.78 -14.89 4.83
C LEU A 90 8.98 -15.15 3.88
N TYR A 91 9.08 -14.35 2.81
CA TYR A 91 10.07 -14.50 1.73
C TYR A 91 9.98 -15.74 0.84
N THR A 92 8.96 -16.59 0.99
CA THR A 92 8.78 -17.80 0.15
C THR A 92 7.76 -17.61 -0.97
N THR A 93 6.94 -16.57 -0.90
CA THR A 93 5.89 -16.25 -1.87
C THR A 93 5.67 -14.74 -1.92
N ASN A 94 4.72 -14.26 -2.74
CA ASN A 94 4.40 -12.84 -2.79
C ASN A 94 3.65 -12.37 -1.53
N TRP A 95 3.66 -11.05 -1.29
CA TRP A 95 3.11 -10.47 -0.06
C TRP A 95 1.62 -10.80 0.16
N ILE A 96 0.81 -10.78 -0.90
CA ILE A 96 -0.63 -11.05 -0.77
C ILE A 96 -0.88 -12.51 -0.38
N GLU A 97 -0.17 -13.44 -1.00
CA GLU A 97 -0.27 -14.86 -0.62
C GLU A 97 0.15 -15.10 0.83
N ILE A 98 1.15 -14.37 1.36
CA ILE A 98 1.54 -14.48 2.77
C ILE A 98 0.35 -14.15 3.67
N TYR A 99 -0.37 -13.06 3.39
CA TYR A 99 -1.55 -12.68 4.17
C TYR A 99 -2.65 -13.74 4.08
N PHE A 100 -2.93 -14.27 2.88
CA PHE A 100 -3.93 -15.32 2.73
C PHE A 100 -3.56 -16.61 3.48
N LYS A 101 -2.31 -17.05 3.39
CA LYS A 101 -1.81 -18.22 4.12
C LYS A 101 -1.80 -18.05 5.64
N GLU A 102 -1.55 -16.84 6.12
CA GLU A 102 -1.48 -16.55 7.56
C GLU A 102 -2.86 -16.37 8.20
N PHE A 103 -3.83 -15.80 7.46
CA PHE A 103 -5.11 -15.39 8.03
C PHE A 103 -6.32 -16.18 7.54
N PHE A 104 -6.16 -16.99 6.48
CA PHE A 104 -7.26 -17.70 5.82
C PHE A 104 -6.92 -19.17 5.48
N ASP A 105 -6.13 -19.85 6.30
CA ASP A 105 -5.85 -21.28 6.22
C ASP A 105 -5.43 -21.74 4.80
N ASP A 106 -4.41 -21.10 4.22
CA ASP A 106 -3.87 -21.40 2.89
C ASP A 106 -4.84 -21.15 1.71
N MET A 107 -5.93 -20.40 1.91
CA MET A 107 -6.75 -19.92 0.78
C MET A 107 -5.88 -19.09 -0.17
N MET A 108 -6.16 -19.18 -1.47
CA MET A 108 -5.49 -18.34 -2.46
C MET A 108 -6.30 -17.07 -2.70
N PRO A 109 -5.63 -15.91 -2.89
CA PRO A 109 -6.32 -14.70 -3.27
C PRO A 109 -6.98 -14.87 -4.64
N PRO A 110 -8.13 -14.22 -4.89
CA PRO A 110 -8.67 -14.11 -6.24
C PRO A 110 -7.63 -13.49 -7.18
N THR A 111 -7.63 -13.90 -8.45
CA THR A 111 -6.82 -13.26 -9.49
C THR A 111 -7.28 -11.80 -9.65
N GLU A 112 -6.33 -10.87 -9.76
CA GLU A 112 -6.63 -9.44 -9.92
C GLU A 112 -7.45 -8.82 -8.77
N TYR A 113 -7.15 -9.22 -7.54
CA TYR A 113 -7.85 -8.73 -6.36
C TYR A 113 -7.38 -7.32 -5.96
N SER A 114 -8.26 -6.33 -6.11
CA SER A 114 -8.04 -4.96 -5.62
C SER A 114 -8.65 -4.79 -4.24
N TRP A 115 -7.91 -4.23 -3.29
CA TRP A 115 -8.37 -4.01 -1.90
C TRP A 115 -8.43 -2.54 -1.49
N ILE A 116 -8.00 -1.63 -2.36
CA ILE A 116 -8.18 -0.19 -2.25
C ILE A 116 -8.89 0.28 -3.50
N GLU A 117 -10.01 0.97 -3.33
CA GLU A 117 -10.83 1.52 -4.40
C GLU A 117 -10.85 3.03 -4.29
N LEU A 118 -10.32 3.70 -5.30
CA LEU A 118 -10.31 5.16 -5.42
C LEU A 118 -10.71 5.55 -6.83
N GLU A 119 -11.30 6.74 -6.96
CA GLU A 119 -11.52 7.36 -8.26
C GLU A 119 -10.16 7.67 -8.89
N LYS A 120 -9.92 7.18 -10.10
CA LYS A 120 -8.69 7.42 -10.83
C LYS A 120 -8.67 8.83 -11.41
N ASP A 121 -7.51 9.46 -11.35
CA ASP A 121 -7.24 10.69 -12.09
C ASP A 121 -6.87 10.34 -13.54
N GLU A 122 -7.80 10.53 -14.46
CA GLU A 122 -7.64 10.17 -15.87
C GLU A 122 -6.60 11.03 -16.62
N THR A 123 -6.01 12.04 -15.97
CA THR A 123 -4.99 12.90 -16.62
C THR A 123 -3.73 12.15 -17.04
N LEU A 124 -3.48 10.98 -16.45
CA LEU A 124 -2.32 10.10 -16.74
C LEU A 124 -2.69 8.79 -17.44
N SER A 125 -3.91 8.66 -17.99
CA SER A 125 -4.41 7.40 -18.57
C SER A 125 -3.50 6.81 -19.66
N ASP A 126 -2.84 7.65 -20.46
CA ASP A 126 -1.93 7.22 -21.53
C ASP A 126 -0.44 7.43 -21.18
N THR A 127 -0.13 7.46 -19.90
CA THR A 127 1.20 7.82 -19.39
C THR A 127 1.80 6.69 -18.61
N LEU A 128 3.05 6.34 -18.88
CA LEU A 128 3.80 5.46 -18.00
C LEU A 128 4.11 6.18 -16.70
N VAL A 129 3.54 5.72 -15.60
CA VAL A 129 3.81 6.25 -14.26
C VAL A 129 4.88 5.39 -13.59
N ILE A 130 5.95 6.04 -13.14
CA ILE A 130 7.10 5.41 -12.49
C ILE A 130 7.18 5.90 -11.05
N ASN A 131 7.30 4.96 -10.13
CA ASN A 131 7.70 5.24 -8.75
C ASN A 131 8.73 4.22 -8.28
N ARG A 132 9.68 4.63 -7.48
CA ARG A 132 10.63 3.70 -6.85
C ARG A 132 11.26 4.28 -5.60
N SER A 133 11.76 3.38 -4.76
CA SER A 133 12.57 3.75 -3.60
C SER A 133 13.96 4.28 -4.03
N MET A 134 14.57 5.08 -3.16
CA MET A 134 15.92 5.66 -3.38
C MET A 134 17.07 4.62 -3.32
N LYS A 135 16.77 3.33 -3.25
CA LYS A 135 17.81 2.27 -3.22
C LYS A 135 18.62 2.29 -4.52
N PRO A 136 19.94 2.05 -4.46
CA PRO A 136 20.78 1.94 -5.65
C PRO A 136 20.21 0.95 -6.67
N MET A 137 20.36 1.27 -7.93
CA MET A 137 19.92 0.43 -9.05
C MET A 137 21.12 -0.30 -9.65
N SER A 138 21.01 -1.61 -9.86
CA SER A 138 22.01 -2.37 -10.62
C SER A 138 21.93 -2.03 -12.10
N ASP A 139 23.02 -2.23 -12.85
CA ASP A 139 23.03 -2.01 -14.31
C ASP A 139 21.99 -2.87 -15.03
N LYS A 140 21.80 -4.12 -14.59
CA LYS A 140 20.75 -5.00 -15.12
C LYS A 140 19.36 -4.40 -14.92
N THR A 141 19.08 -3.90 -13.72
CA THR A 141 17.79 -3.26 -13.41
C THR A 141 17.61 -1.98 -14.22
N LYS A 142 18.68 -1.18 -14.39
CA LYS A 142 18.67 0.02 -15.22
C LYS A 142 18.33 -0.31 -16.67
N GLY A 143 18.88 -1.39 -17.24
CA GLY A 143 18.57 -1.87 -18.59
C GLY A 143 17.07 -2.19 -18.74
N VAL A 144 16.48 -2.92 -17.79
CA VAL A 144 15.04 -3.24 -17.82
C VAL A 144 14.18 -1.97 -17.81
N TYR A 145 14.50 -0.99 -16.95
CA TYR A 145 13.80 0.29 -16.95
C TYR A 145 13.96 1.03 -18.28
N GLN A 146 15.15 1.03 -18.87
CA GLN A 146 15.40 1.66 -20.16
C GLN A 146 14.55 1.04 -21.27
N ASP A 147 14.45 -0.29 -21.31
CA ASP A 147 13.62 -0.99 -22.29
C ASP A 147 12.15 -0.61 -22.15
N VAL A 148 11.62 -0.63 -20.93
CA VAL A 148 10.22 -0.22 -20.66
C VAL A 148 10.00 1.26 -21.02
N LEU A 149 10.92 2.16 -20.65
CA LEU A 149 10.81 3.57 -20.98
C LEU A 149 10.74 3.83 -22.50
N ASN A 150 11.44 3.03 -23.30
CA ASN A 150 11.46 3.17 -24.75
C ASN A 150 10.10 2.83 -25.41
N GLU A 151 9.24 2.08 -24.72
CA GLU A 151 7.93 1.67 -25.25
C GLU A 151 6.86 2.76 -25.11
N PHE A 152 7.09 3.78 -24.28
CA PHE A 152 6.11 4.82 -23.98
C PHE A 152 6.56 6.19 -24.44
N GLU A 153 5.64 6.97 -25.01
CA GLU A 153 5.89 8.35 -25.40
C GLU A 153 5.84 9.29 -24.19
N LYS A 154 4.79 9.18 -23.39
CA LYS A 154 4.60 9.98 -22.18
C LYS A 154 5.05 9.19 -20.94
N LYS A 155 5.89 9.80 -20.13
CA LYS A 155 6.50 9.18 -18.95
C LYS A 155 6.57 10.17 -17.81
N VAL A 156 6.11 9.76 -16.65
CA VAL A 156 6.10 10.59 -15.43
C VAL A 156 6.73 9.80 -14.28
N PHE A 157 7.67 10.42 -13.59
CA PHE A 157 8.18 9.91 -12.32
C PHE A 157 7.41 10.59 -11.19
N ILE A 158 6.56 9.83 -10.50
CA ILE A 158 5.80 10.32 -9.35
C ILE A 158 6.61 10.19 -8.06
N CYS A 159 6.69 11.27 -7.28
CA CYS A 159 7.48 11.31 -6.04
C CYS A 159 6.87 12.24 -5.00
N PHE A 160 7.17 11.97 -3.72
CA PHE A 160 6.85 12.86 -2.60
C PHE A 160 7.93 13.91 -2.37
N ASP A 161 9.18 13.55 -2.68
CA ASP A 161 10.34 14.42 -2.53
C ASP A 161 11.14 14.45 -3.83
N GLU A 162 11.58 15.64 -4.21
CA GLU A 162 12.35 15.84 -5.44
C GLU A 162 13.66 15.01 -5.46
N SER A 163 14.26 14.73 -4.30
CA SER A 163 15.45 13.89 -4.21
C SER A 163 15.21 12.47 -4.73
N GLN A 164 13.99 11.95 -4.65
CA GLN A 164 13.61 10.65 -5.23
C GLN A 164 13.76 10.67 -6.77
N TYR A 165 13.30 11.75 -7.39
CA TYR A 165 13.45 11.94 -8.83
C TYR A 165 14.92 12.15 -9.21
N GLN A 166 15.66 13.00 -8.52
CA GLN A 166 17.06 13.30 -8.82
C GLN A 166 17.95 12.07 -8.68
N THR A 167 17.62 11.12 -7.80
CA THR A 167 18.38 9.86 -7.64
C THR A 167 17.97 8.77 -8.61
N PHE A 168 16.94 8.98 -9.41
CA PHE A 168 16.56 8.05 -10.47
C PHE A 168 17.51 8.18 -11.67
N PRO A 169 18.26 7.11 -12.04
CA PRO A 169 19.33 7.20 -13.05
C PRO A 169 18.86 7.51 -14.48
N LEU A 170 17.55 7.52 -14.74
CA LEU A 170 16.91 7.79 -16.02
C LEU A 170 15.90 8.95 -15.91
N ASN A 171 16.12 9.86 -14.97
CA ASN A 171 15.24 10.99 -14.70
C ASN A 171 15.14 11.97 -15.89
N ASP A 172 16.18 12.07 -16.71
CA ASP A 172 16.21 12.87 -17.94
C ASP A 172 15.23 12.36 -19.03
N GLN A 173 14.66 11.17 -18.87
CA GLN A 173 13.74 10.57 -19.82
C GLN A 173 12.26 10.65 -19.40
N CYS A 174 11.97 11.23 -18.26
CA CYS A 174 10.60 11.35 -17.75
C CYS A 174 10.39 12.70 -17.06
N GLU A 175 9.15 13.15 -17.05
CA GLU A 175 8.76 14.36 -16.33
C GLU A 175 8.62 14.06 -14.83
N MET A 176 8.94 15.02 -13.97
CA MET A 176 8.71 14.91 -12.54
C MET A 176 7.27 15.32 -12.20
N LEU A 177 6.57 14.46 -11.48
CA LEU A 177 5.29 14.77 -10.86
C LEU A 177 5.42 14.65 -9.33
N LYS A 178 5.46 15.79 -8.65
CA LYS A 178 5.46 15.83 -7.19
C LYS A 178 4.04 15.72 -6.66
N VAL A 179 3.84 14.85 -5.69
CA VAL A 179 2.59 14.69 -4.93
C VAL A 179 2.81 15.01 -3.46
N ASN A 180 1.77 15.45 -2.77
CA ASN A 180 1.86 15.93 -1.40
C ASN A 180 1.21 15.00 -0.38
N SER A 181 0.46 14.00 -0.84
CA SER A 181 -0.24 13.03 0.00
C SER A 181 -0.30 11.65 -0.64
N LEU A 182 -0.51 10.63 0.19
CA LEU A 182 -0.77 9.27 -0.28
C LEU A 182 -2.06 9.21 -1.11
N TYR A 183 -3.08 9.98 -0.77
CA TYR A 183 -4.31 10.04 -1.54
C TYR A 183 -4.04 10.51 -2.97
N GLU A 184 -3.34 11.63 -3.13
CA GLU A 184 -2.94 12.14 -4.45
C GLU A 184 -2.09 11.12 -5.23
N PHE A 185 -1.15 10.44 -4.55
CA PHE A 185 -0.34 9.38 -5.15
C PHE A 185 -1.20 8.24 -5.69
N PHE A 186 -2.10 7.68 -4.87
CA PHE A 186 -2.90 6.52 -5.26
C PHE A 186 -3.98 6.83 -6.30
N THR A 187 -4.45 8.06 -6.41
CA THR A 187 -5.39 8.45 -7.48
C THR A 187 -4.73 8.60 -8.85
N LYS A 188 -3.38 8.75 -8.89
CA LYS A 188 -2.60 8.94 -10.12
C LYS A 188 -1.95 7.66 -10.67
N ILE A 189 -2.01 6.56 -9.94
CA ILE A 189 -1.49 5.26 -10.36
C ILE A 189 -2.64 4.27 -10.56
#